data_41f2811faf68dbed32e81b9c8f42e992
#
_entry.id   41f2811faf68dbed32e81b9c8f42e992
#
_cell.length_a   1.000
_cell.length_b   1.000
_cell.length_c   1.000
_cell.angle_alpha   90.00
_cell.angle_beta   90.00
_cell.angle_gamma   90.00
#
_symmetry.space_group_name_H-M   'P 1'
#
loop_
_entity.id
_entity.type
_entity.pdbx_description
1 polymer ?
#
loop_
_entity_poly.entity_id
_entity_poly.type
_entity_poly.pdbx_seq_one_letter_code
_entity_poly.pdbx_strand_id
1 'polypeptide(L)'
;TTVVPYNISAHWGVPSGKNRAWVDFQNDVTVKDIKLANQEGFKSVEHVKRYTTLGMATDQGKTANVLAIGVMAENMGQTMEDTGTTIFRPPYVPVAIGAFAGRRRGMEFYPTRYTPSHNWSTEQNAIFVEVGMWYRSQWFPLPGETHWRQSVDREVRQTRSSVGICDVTTLGKIDIKGEDVSEFLNKVYANAFAKVPVGKTRYGLMLREDGIVMDDGTTARMSENHFVMTTTTANAVSVYRHLQFCHQCLWPDLDVHMISVTEQYAQYAVAGPNSRKLLEKIVDPECDISNEAFPYMAAGEITVCGGTAARLFRISFSGELAYEIAIPTRYGDSLMRVLMEAGEEFNVIPYGTEALGVMRIEKGHAAGPELNGQTSAYDLGMGGMISGKKDFIGYTLGLRKELQRGDR
;
A
#
# COMPACT_ATOMS: atom_id res chain seq x y z
N THR A 1 -7.80 -69.91 -43.61
CA THR A 1 -7.55 -68.81 -42.65
C THR A 1 -8.89 -68.29 -42.21
N THR A 2 -9.31 -68.63 -40.99
CA THR A 2 -10.48 -68.10 -40.36
C THR A 2 -10.29 -66.62 -40.12
N VAL A 3 -11.07 -65.78 -40.83
CA VAL A 3 -11.11 -64.32 -40.58
C VAL A 3 -11.80 -64.15 -39.21
N VAL A 4 -11.00 -63.74 -38.21
CA VAL A 4 -11.59 -63.35 -36.91
C VAL A 4 -12.30 -62.04 -37.13
N PRO A 5 -13.63 -61.98 -36.91
CA PRO A 5 -14.34 -60.70 -37.00
C PRO A 5 -13.80 -59.77 -35.94
N TYR A 6 -13.29 -58.62 -36.32
CA TYR A 6 -12.91 -57.58 -35.38
C TYR A 6 -14.07 -56.60 -35.19
N ASN A 7 -14.18 -56.10 -33.99
CA ASN A 7 -15.18 -55.09 -33.63
C ASN A 7 -14.46 -53.74 -33.47
N ILE A 8 -14.96 -52.73 -34.18
CA ILE A 8 -14.46 -51.37 -34.13
C ILE A 8 -15.29 -50.47 -33.19
N SER A 9 -16.19 -51.07 -32.43
CA SER A 9 -17.00 -50.32 -31.44
C SER A 9 -16.06 -49.55 -30.49
N ALA A 10 -16.40 -48.32 -30.25
CA ALA A 10 -15.67 -47.50 -29.28
C ALA A 10 -15.77 -48.12 -27.87
N HIS A 11 -14.68 -48.06 -27.15
CA HIS A 11 -14.60 -48.63 -25.79
C HIS A 11 -14.16 -47.53 -24.83
N TRP A 12 -15.10 -47.01 -24.05
CA TRP A 12 -14.92 -45.85 -23.19
C TRP A 12 -14.40 -46.21 -21.79
N GLY A 13 -14.28 -47.42 -21.46
CA GLY A 13 -13.74 -47.84 -20.17
C GLY A 13 -13.30 -49.30 -20.18
N VAL A 14 -12.17 -49.57 -19.55
CA VAL A 14 -11.76 -50.96 -19.28
C VAL A 14 -12.55 -51.45 -18.07
N PRO A 15 -13.29 -52.58 -18.21
CA PRO A 15 -13.94 -53.19 -17.05
C PRO A 15 -12.86 -53.54 -16.03
N SER A 16 -12.68 -52.72 -15.05
CA SER A 16 -11.71 -52.95 -13.98
C SER A 16 -12.45 -53.31 -12.70
N GLY A 17 -11.94 -54.29 -11.97
CA GLY A 17 -12.53 -54.71 -10.73
C GLY A 17 -12.63 -53.58 -9.68
N LYS A 18 -11.70 -53.54 -8.73
CA LYS A 18 -11.73 -52.62 -7.59
C LYS A 18 -10.93 -51.32 -7.79
N ASN A 19 -10.24 -51.15 -8.91
CA ASN A 19 -9.36 -50.00 -9.15
C ASN A 19 -10.14 -48.74 -9.61
N ARG A 20 -9.53 -47.55 -9.41
CA ARG A 20 -10.05 -46.30 -9.94
C ARG A 20 -9.91 -46.27 -11.45
N ALA A 21 -10.95 -45.85 -12.15
CA ALA A 21 -10.94 -45.55 -13.57
C ALA A 21 -10.89 -44.02 -13.74
N TRP A 22 -9.74 -43.53 -14.13
CA TRP A 22 -9.48 -42.10 -14.32
C TRP A 22 -10.00 -41.62 -15.65
N VAL A 23 -10.59 -40.42 -15.65
CA VAL A 23 -11.08 -39.72 -16.84
C VAL A 23 -10.26 -38.46 -17.09
N ASP A 24 -10.09 -37.63 -16.08
CA ASP A 24 -9.29 -36.42 -16.14
C ASP A 24 -8.15 -36.50 -15.12
N PHE A 25 -6.90 -36.58 -15.59
CA PHE A 25 -5.74 -36.68 -14.72
C PHE A 25 -5.30 -35.34 -14.13
N GLN A 26 -5.72 -34.21 -14.72
CA GLN A 26 -5.32 -32.89 -14.23
C GLN A 26 -6.17 -32.45 -13.04
N ASN A 27 -7.45 -32.86 -13.04
CA ASN A 27 -8.39 -32.52 -11.96
C ASN A 27 -8.83 -33.73 -11.15
N ASP A 28 -8.13 -34.87 -11.30
CA ASP A 28 -8.40 -36.11 -10.56
C ASP A 28 -9.85 -36.63 -10.68
N VAL A 29 -10.48 -36.40 -11.84
CA VAL A 29 -11.87 -36.84 -12.07
C VAL A 29 -11.90 -38.29 -12.51
N THR A 30 -12.75 -39.11 -11.87
CA THR A 30 -12.94 -40.52 -12.14
C THR A 30 -14.31 -40.83 -12.75
N VAL A 31 -14.45 -42.03 -13.29
CA VAL A 31 -15.77 -42.53 -13.73
C VAL A 31 -16.83 -42.52 -12.58
N LYS A 32 -16.38 -42.71 -11.33
CA LYS A 32 -17.27 -42.64 -10.17
C LYS A 32 -17.83 -41.26 -9.95
N ASP A 33 -17.02 -40.21 -10.15
CA ASP A 33 -17.43 -38.83 -9.98
C ASP A 33 -18.44 -38.42 -11.03
N ILE A 34 -18.29 -38.88 -12.27
CA ILE A 34 -19.28 -38.68 -13.34
C ILE A 34 -20.58 -39.40 -13.03
N LYS A 35 -20.51 -40.66 -12.57
CA LYS A 35 -21.70 -41.44 -12.18
C LYS A 35 -22.44 -40.79 -11.00
N LEU A 36 -21.69 -40.30 -9.99
CA LEU A 36 -22.25 -39.60 -8.86
C LEU A 36 -22.97 -38.31 -9.32
N ALA A 37 -22.32 -37.50 -10.16
CA ALA A 37 -22.95 -36.30 -10.73
C ALA A 37 -24.27 -36.62 -11.44
N ASN A 38 -24.32 -37.68 -12.27
CA ASN A 38 -25.55 -38.11 -12.93
C ASN A 38 -26.61 -38.59 -11.92
N GLN A 39 -26.21 -39.33 -10.88
CA GLN A 39 -27.11 -39.80 -9.81
C GLN A 39 -27.73 -38.62 -9.05
N GLU A 40 -26.97 -37.53 -8.85
CA GLU A 40 -27.43 -36.32 -8.21
C GLU A 40 -28.27 -35.41 -9.13
N GLY A 41 -28.50 -35.86 -10.39
CA GLY A 41 -29.41 -35.20 -11.33
C GLY A 41 -28.77 -34.31 -12.36
N PHE A 42 -27.41 -34.21 -12.41
CA PHE A 42 -26.70 -33.47 -13.44
C PHE A 42 -26.70 -34.27 -14.75
N LYS A 43 -27.58 -33.93 -15.68
CA LYS A 43 -27.73 -34.60 -16.98
C LYS A 43 -27.01 -33.92 -18.12
N SER A 44 -26.77 -32.61 -18.02
CA SER A 44 -26.02 -31.86 -19.03
C SER A 44 -24.52 -32.02 -18.84
N VAL A 45 -23.83 -32.27 -19.93
CA VAL A 45 -22.34 -32.41 -19.91
C VAL A 45 -21.66 -31.16 -19.36
N GLU A 46 -22.22 -29.97 -19.62
CA GLU A 46 -21.71 -28.68 -19.11
C GLU A 46 -21.92 -28.54 -17.59
N HIS A 47 -22.99 -29.10 -17.04
CA HIS A 47 -23.19 -29.10 -15.60
C HIS A 47 -22.29 -30.12 -14.90
N VAL A 48 -22.17 -31.33 -15.46
CA VAL A 48 -21.22 -32.35 -14.95
C VAL A 48 -19.78 -31.83 -14.97
N LYS A 49 -19.38 -31.15 -16.04
CA LYS A 49 -18.08 -30.47 -16.14
C LYS A 49 -17.82 -29.48 -15.01
N ARG A 50 -18.81 -28.64 -14.66
CA ARG A 50 -18.67 -27.66 -13.58
C ARG A 50 -18.70 -28.28 -12.19
N TYR A 51 -19.52 -29.32 -12.02
CA TYR A 51 -19.66 -30.02 -10.76
C TYR A 51 -18.40 -30.81 -10.40
N THR A 52 -17.81 -31.51 -11.39
CA THR A 52 -16.64 -32.36 -11.21
C THR A 52 -15.31 -31.68 -11.50
N THR A 53 -15.30 -30.47 -12.02
CA THR A 53 -14.14 -29.77 -12.59
C THR A 53 -13.52 -30.45 -13.83
N LEU A 54 -14.22 -31.43 -14.42
CA LEU A 54 -13.82 -32.15 -15.62
C LEU A 54 -13.46 -31.18 -16.76
N GLY A 55 -12.27 -31.34 -17.34
CA GLY A 55 -11.85 -30.55 -18.49
C GLY A 55 -11.71 -29.03 -18.22
N MET A 56 -11.58 -28.65 -16.96
CA MET A 56 -11.40 -27.24 -16.57
C MET A 56 -9.94 -26.84 -16.31
N ALA A 57 -9.01 -27.78 -16.42
CA ALA A 57 -7.58 -27.52 -16.28
C ALA A 57 -6.97 -26.91 -17.56
N THR A 58 -5.65 -26.74 -17.57
CA THR A 58 -4.93 -26.04 -18.64
C THR A 58 -5.09 -26.67 -20.03
N ASP A 59 -5.35 -27.98 -20.11
CA ASP A 59 -5.61 -28.66 -21.38
C ASP A 59 -7.03 -28.38 -21.93
N GLN A 60 -7.93 -27.76 -21.13
CA GLN A 60 -9.30 -27.44 -21.47
C GLN A 60 -10.10 -28.66 -21.96
N GLY A 61 -9.81 -29.83 -21.36
CA GLY A 61 -10.48 -31.07 -21.64
C GLY A 61 -10.12 -31.77 -22.95
N LYS A 62 -9.06 -31.34 -23.65
CA LYS A 62 -8.62 -31.97 -24.89
C LYS A 62 -8.30 -33.46 -24.72
N THR A 63 -7.83 -33.87 -23.56
CA THR A 63 -7.51 -35.26 -23.25
C THR A 63 -8.63 -36.05 -22.60
N ALA A 64 -9.63 -35.38 -21.99
CA ALA A 64 -10.63 -36.03 -21.12
C ALA A 64 -12.07 -35.91 -21.62
N ASN A 65 -12.44 -34.85 -22.35
CA ASN A 65 -13.85 -34.56 -22.64
C ASN A 65 -14.55 -35.63 -23.46
N VAL A 66 -13.90 -36.20 -24.48
CA VAL A 66 -14.49 -37.25 -25.34
C VAL A 66 -14.78 -38.50 -24.54
N LEU A 67 -13.78 -38.92 -23.71
CA LEU A 67 -13.95 -40.06 -22.82
C LEU A 67 -15.09 -39.84 -21.82
N ALA A 68 -15.17 -38.66 -21.25
CA ALA A 68 -16.21 -38.30 -20.28
C ALA A 68 -17.62 -38.32 -20.90
N ILE A 69 -17.77 -37.81 -22.12
CA ILE A 69 -19.04 -37.85 -22.87
C ILE A 69 -19.45 -39.31 -23.12
N GLY A 70 -18.49 -40.16 -23.51
CA GLY A 70 -18.75 -41.60 -23.67
C GLY A 70 -19.19 -42.27 -22.40
N VAL A 71 -18.55 -42.02 -21.27
CA VAL A 71 -18.93 -42.52 -19.95
C VAL A 71 -20.32 -42.05 -19.53
N MET A 72 -20.63 -40.76 -19.80
CA MET A 72 -21.99 -40.22 -19.52
C MET A 72 -23.05 -40.89 -20.38
N ALA A 73 -22.77 -41.00 -21.70
CA ALA A 73 -23.71 -41.66 -22.64
C ALA A 73 -24.05 -43.08 -22.21
N GLU A 74 -23.03 -43.89 -21.88
CA GLU A 74 -23.24 -45.25 -21.35
C GLU A 74 -24.04 -45.24 -20.05
N ASN A 75 -23.73 -44.33 -19.13
CA ASN A 75 -24.42 -44.27 -17.82
C ASN A 75 -25.88 -43.80 -17.95
N MET A 76 -26.20 -42.97 -18.93
CA MET A 76 -27.56 -42.48 -19.16
C MET A 76 -28.35 -43.33 -20.20
N GLY A 77 -27.71 -44.32 -20.80
CA GLY A 77 -28.36 -45.18 -21.80
C GLY A 77 -28.74 -44.47 -23.09
N GLN A 78 -27.91 -43.49 -23.51
CA GLN A 78 -28.15 -42.68 -24.70
C GLN A 78 -26.91 -42.66 -25.60
N THR A 79 -27.00 -42.02 -26.78
CA THR A 79 -25.84 -41.85 -27.68
C THR A 79 -24.94 -40.72 -27.19
N MET A 80 -23.69 -40.67 -27.68
CA MET A 80 -22.80 -39.52 -27.44
C MET A 80 -23.34 -38.26 -28.11
N GLU A 81 -24.01 -38.41 -29.24
CA GLU A 81 -24.63 -37.30 -29.99
C GLU A 81 -25.73 -36.64 -29.13
N ASP A 82 -26.61 -37.46 -28.51
CA ASP A 82 -27.68 -36.99 -27.61
C ASP A 82 -27.14 -36.41 -26.30
N THR A 83 -25.99 -36.89 -25.83
CA THR A 83 -25.32 -36.37 -24.65
C THR A 83 -24.76 -34.96 -24.88
N GLY A 84 -24.37 -34.68 -26.14
CA GLY A 84 -23.84 -33.40 -26.52
C GLY A 84 -22.34 -33.26 -26.28
N THR A 85 -21.84 -32.03 -26.43
CA THR A 85 -20.43 -31.73 -26.29
C THR A 85 -20.19 -30.61 -25.31
N THR A 86 -18.98 -30.59 -24.72
CA THR A 86 -18.56 -29.51 -23.84
C THR A 86 -18.05 -28.31 -24.62
N ILE A 87 -18.23 -27.11 -24.06
CA ILE A 87 -17.68 -25.88 -24.55
C ILE A 87 -16.45 -25.52 -23.71
N PHE A 88 -15.38 -25.13 -24.36
CA PHE A 88 -14.16 -24.65 -23.68
C PHE A 88 -14.38 -23.27 -23.08
N ARG A 89 -13.55 -22.90 -22.09
CA ARG A 89 -13.47 -21.54 -21.56
C ARG A 89 -12.23 -20.83 -22.13
N PRO A 90 -12.37 -19.55 -22.52
CA PRO A 90 -11.18 -18.78 -22.90
C PRO A 90 -10.22 -18.62 -21.70
N PRO A 91 -8.93 -18.67 -21.92
CA PRO A 91 -8.24 -18.98 -23.18
C PRO A 91 -8.21 -20.49 -23.45
N TYR A 92 -8.55 -20.90 -24.69
CA TYR A 92 -8.53 -22.32 -25.08
C TYR A 92 -7.11 -22.91 -25.15
N VAL A 93 -6.13 -22.04 -25.43
CA VAL A 93 -4.71 -22.36 -25.38
C VAL A 93 -4.10 -21.62 -24.20
N PRO A 94 -3.22 -22.24 -23.42
CA PRO A 94 -2.53 -21.54 -22.32
C PRO A 94 -1.85 -20.29 -22.83
N VAL A 95 -2.06 -19.18 -22.12
CA VAL A 95 -1.51 -17.86 -22.43
C VAL A 95 -0.49 -17.51 -21.36
N ALA A 96 0.74 -17.22 -21.76
CA ALA A 96 1.76 -16.73 -20.84
C ALA A 96 1.37 -15.36 -20.29
N ILE A 97 1.65 -15.12 -19.01
CA ILE A 97 1.37 -13.84 -18.34
C ILE A 97 1.96 -12.66 -19.13
N GLY A 98 3.15 -12.83 -19.70
CA GLY A 98 3.79 -11.81 -20.53
C GLY A 98 3.01 -11.41 -21.78
N ALA A 99 2.09 -12.25 -22.29
CA ALA A 99 1.23 -11.88 -23.42
C ALA A 99 0.19 -10.80 -23.05
N PHE A 100 -0.23 -10.74 -21.78
CA PHE A 100 -1.15 -9.70 -21.29
C PHE A 100 -0.51 -8.32 -21.22
N ALA A 101 0.82 -8.26 -21.16
CA ALA A 101 1.55 -6.98 -21.21
C ALA A 101 1.45 -6.31 -22.58
N GLY A 102 1.08 -7.06 -23.64
CA GLY A 102 0.98 -6.57 -24.99
C GLY A 102 2.33 -6.03 -25.51
N ARG A 103 2.35 -4.77 -25.93
CA ARG A 103 3.58 -4.09 -26.37
C ARG A 103 4.39 -3.52 -25.22
N ARG A 104 3.82 -3.38 -24.04
CA ARG A 104 4.48 -2.83 -22.86
C ARG A 104 5.25 -3.91 -22.14
N ARG A 105 6.56 -3.75 -22.04
CA ARG A 105 7.49 -4.70 -21.41
C ARG A 105 8.54 -3.95 -20.58
N GLY A 106 9.25 -4.65 -19.72
CA GLY A 106 10.23 -4.04 -18.84
C GLY A 106 9.60 -3.03 -17.90
N MET A 107 10.11 -1.82 -17.84
CA MET A 107 9.61 -0.77 -16.96
C MET A 107 8.15 -0.34 -17.27
N GLU A 108 7.70 -0.51 -18.48
CA GLU A 108 6.31 -0.22 -18.84
C GLU A 108 5.32 -1.31 -18.38
N PHE A 109 5.81 -2.47 -18.00
CA PHE A 109 5.02 -3.54 -17.41
C PHE A 109 4.78 -3.32 -15.92
N TYR A 110 5.74 -2.70 -15.23
CA TYR A 110 5.65 -2.33 -13.83
C TYR A 110 5.48 -0.83 -13.71
N PRO A 111 4.30 -0.34 -13.28
CA PRO A 111 4.03 1.09 -13.25
C PRO A 111 4.95 1.78 -12.23
N THR A 112 5.63 2.81 -12.68
CA THR A 112 6.45 3.68 -11.83
C THR A 112 5.75 5.01 -11.62
N ARG A 113 5.74 5.50 -10.40
CA ARG A 113 5.14 6.77 -10.02
C ARG A 113 6.24 7.80 -9.76
N TYR A 114 6.05 8.99 -10.30
CA TYR A 114 6.99 10.09 -10.15
C TYR A 114 6.38 11.18 -9.26
N THR A 115 7.22 11.78 -8.41
CA THR A 115 6.80 12.94 -7.64
C THR A 115 6.76 14.19 -8.53
N PRO A 116 6.02 15.24 -8.16
CA PRO A 116 5.99 16.49 -8.94
C PRO A 116 7.37 17.11 -9.14
N SER A 117 8.29 16.97 -8.18
CA SER A 117 9.66 17.50 -8.28
C SER A 117 10.65 16.56 -8.99
N HIS A 118 10.18 15.45 -9.59
CA HIS A 118 11.06 14.47 -10.23
C HIS A 118 11.95 15.08 -11.32
N ASN A 119 11.40 15.96 -12.15
CA ASN A 119 12.16 16.62 -13.21
C ASN A 119 13.27 17.50 -12.63
N TRP A 120 12.94 18.33 -11.66
CA TRP A 120 13.92 19.14 -10.95
C TRP A 120 15.01 18.27 -10.29
N SER A 121 14.63 17.17 -9.63
CA SER A 121 15.60 16.25 -9.02
C SER A 121 16.52 15.61 -10.07
N THR A 122 15.99 15.29 -11.24
CA THR A 122 16.78 14.77 -12.37
C THR A 122 17.77 15.82 -12.89
N GLU A 123 17.36 17.09 -12.99
CA GLU A 123 18.24 18.21 -13.34
C GLU A 123 19.39 18.38 -12.33
N GLN A 124 19.16 18.00 -11.06
CA GLN A 124 20.18 17.99 -10.01
C GLN A 124 21.00 16.68 -9.96
N ASN A 125 20.86 15.80 -10.95
CA ASN A 125 21.52 14.49 -11.01
C ASN A 125 21.19 13.55 -9.84
N ALA A 126 20.01 13.66 -9.24
CA ALA A 126 19.60 12.80 -8.15
C ALA A 126 19.69 11.31 -8.55
N ILE A 127 20.16 10.50 -7.63
CA ILE A 127 20.01 9.04 -7.72
C ILE A 127 18.67 8.68 -7.09
N PHE A 128 17.93 7.78 -7.74
CA PHE A 128 16.58 7.42 -7.32
C PHE A 128 16.51 6.02 -6.75
N VAL A 129 15.58 5.84 -5.80
CA VAL A 129 15.21 4.55 -5.24
C VAL A 129 13.70 4.38 -5.32
N GLU A 130 13.27 3.15 -5.55
CA GLU A 130 11.86 2.80 -5.59
C GLU A 130 11.33 2.50 -4.18
N VAL A 131 10.27 3.21 -3.79
CA VAL A 131 9.58 3.01 -2.51
C VAL A 131 8.08 2.93 -2.79
N GLY A 132 7.49 1.75 -2.67
CA GLY A 132 6.06 1.53 -2.92
C GLY A 132 5.62 2.00 -4.32
N MET A 133 6.38 1.70 -5.36
CA MET A 133 6.22 2.12 -6.77
C MET A 133 6.52 3.60 -7.04
N TRP A 134 6.92 4.38 -6.06
CA TRP A 134 7.35 5.75 -6.26
C TRP A 134 8.86 5.82 -6.42
N TYR A 135 9.34 6.60 -7.38
CA TYR A 135 10.75 7.03 -7.45
C TYR A 135 10.95 8.21 -6.52
N ARG A 136 11.79 7.99 -5.50
CA ARG A 136 12.23 9.02 -4.56
C ARG A 136 13.71 9.29 -4.75
N SER A 137 14.13 10.55 -4.62
CA SER A 137 15.54 10.91 -4.59
C SER A 137 16.22 10.22 -3.41
N GLN A 138 17.25 9.43 -3.69
CA GLN A 138 17.98 8.66 -2.70
C GLN A 138 19.13 9.51 -2.12
N TRP A 139 19.91 10.14 -2.97
CA TRP A 139 20.88 11.17 -2.66
C TRP A 139 21.15 12.04 -3.89
N PHE A 140 21.85 13.19 -3.70
CA PHE A 140 22.21 14.14 -4.74
C PHE A 140 23.74 14.25 -4.84
N PRO A 141 24.41 13.56 -5.78
CA PRO A 141 25.86 13.60 -5.92
C PRO A 141 26.34 14.95 -6.44
N LEU A 142 27.52 15.39 -5.97
CA LEU A 142 28.23 16.55 -6.50
C LEU A 142 29.48 16.11 -7.27
N PRO A 143 29.98 16.96 -8.22
CA PRO A 143 31.22 16.69 -8.89
C PRO A 143 32.38 16.49 -7.90
N GLY A 144 33.16 15.43 -8.09
CA GLY A 144 34.26 15.05 -7.21
C GLY A 144 33.88 14.05 -6.07
N GLU A 145 32.62 13.83 -5.82
CA GLU A 145 32.18 12.75 -4.92
C GLU A 145 32.30 11.40 -5.66
N THR A 146 33.05 10.47 -5.10
CA THR A 146 33.34 9.15 -5.71
C THR A 146 32.54 8.02 -5.09
N HIS A 147 31.88 8.29 -3.97
CA HIS A 147 31.12 7.28 -3.22
C HIS A 147 29.84 7.92 -2.62
N TRP A 148 28.73 7.24 -2.72
CA TRP A 148 27.41 7.71 -2.25
C TRP A 148 27.42 8.25 -0.82
N ARG A 149 28.24 7.67 0.07
CA ARG A 149 28.36 8.09 1.45
C ARG A 149 28.83 9.53 1.61
N GLN A 150 29.68 10.02 0.69
CA GLN A 150 30.14 11.42 0.71
C GLN A 150 28.96 12.39 0.49
N SER A 151 28.08 12.07 -0.45
CA SER A 151 26.86 12.85 -0.68
C SER A 151 25.96 12.84 0.55
N VAL A 152 25.68 11.66 1.10
CA VAL A 152 24.80 11.51 2.27
C VAL A 152 25.36 12.24 3.50
N ASP A 153 26.65 12.09 3.80
CA ASP A 153 27.30 12.75 4.93
C ASP A 153 27.26 14.30 4.77
N ARG A 154 27.41 14.81 3.56
CA ARG A 154 27.27 16.24 3.24
C ARG A 154 25.83 16.70 3.43
N GLU A 155 24.86 15.97 2.91
CA GLU A 155 23.43 16.27 3.05
C GLU A 155 23.01 16.33 4.52
N VAL A 156 23.43 15.36 5.33
CA VAL A 156 23.15 15.34 6.78
C VAL A 156 23.78 16.53 7.49
N ARG A 157 25.08 16.79 7.27
CA ARG A 157 25.80 17.89 7.94
C ARG A 157 25.21 19.24 7.58
N GLN A 158 24.92 19.48 6.30
CA GLN A 158 24.37 20.75 5.84
C GLN A 158 22.95 20.98 6.35
N THR A 159 22.11 19.95 6.35
CA THR A 159 20.75 20.03 6.92
C THR A 159 20.81 20.41 8.40
N ARG A 160 21.72 19.84 9.18
CA ARG A 160 21.89 20.13 10.61
C ARG A 160 22.50 21.50 10.89
N SER A 161 23.42 21.94 10.05
CA SER A 161 24.10 23.22 10.26
C SER A 161 23.31 24.41 9.73
N SER A 162 22.40 24.20 8.78
CA SER A 162 21.62 25.26 8.15
C SER A 162 20.20 24.82 7.80
N VAL A 163 19.97 24.36 6.58
CA VAL A 163 18.65 23.91 6.11
C VAL A 163 18.77 22.94 4.95
N GLY A 164 17.92 21.91 4.97
CA GLY A 164 17.77 20.97 3.87
C GLY A 164 16.30 20.78 3.50
N ILE A 165 16.06 20.39 2.25
CA ILE A 165 14.73 20.10 1.72
C ILE A 165 14.67 18.66 1.21
N CYS A 166 13.67 17.91 1.67
CA CYS A 166 13.39 16.55 1.20
C CYS A 166 11.99 16.44 0.62
N ASP A 167 11.87 15.81 -0.54
CA ASP A 167 10.57 15.47 -1.10
C ASP A 167 9.95 14.30 -0.33
N VAL A 168 8.88 14.58 0.40
CA VAL A 168 8.07 13.63 1.16
C VAL A 168 6.66 13.47 0.58
N THR A 169 6.48 13.87 -0.68
CA THR A 169 5.21 13.79 -1.41
C THR A 169 4.59 12.39 -1.39
N THR A 170 5.41 11.36 -1.30
CA THR A 170 4.98 9.97 -1.42
C THR A 170 4.30 9.41 -0.17
N LEU A 171 4.37 10.10 0.96
CA LEU A 171 3.64 9.74 2.17
C LEU A 171 2.14 9.65 1.86
N GLY A 172 1.47 8.62 2.38
CA GLY A 172 0.02 8.55 2.29
C GLY A 172 -0.60 9.76 2.98
N LYS A 173 -1.58 10.38 2.34
CA LYS A 173 -2.34 11.52 2.89
C LYS A 173 -3.82 11.20 2.76
N ILE A 174 -4.54 11.27 3.87
CA ILE A 174 -5.97 10.97 3.95
C ILE A 174 -6.66 12.14 4.63
N ASP A 175 -7.58 12.79 3.93
CA ASP A 175 -8.50 13.74 4.53
C ASP A 175 -9.68 12.96 5.13
N ILE A 176 -10.00 13.26 6.40
CA ILE A 176 -11.07 12.60 7.15
C ILE A 176 -11.98 13.68 7.73
N LYS A 177 -13.27 13.65 7.39
CA LYS A 177 -14.27 14.63 7.79
C LYS A 177 -15.50 13.94 8.37
N GLY A 178 -16.19 14.61 9.28
CA GLY A 178 -17.41 14.14 9.92
C GLY A 178 -17.46 14.50 11.40
N GLU A 179 -18.63 14.44 12.01
CA GLU A 179 -18.81 14.79 13.42
C GLU A 179 -18.13 13.80 14.36
N ASP A 180 -18.04 12.51 13.96
CA ASP A 180 -17.51 11.44 14.80
C ASP A 180 -16.04 11.08 14.52
N VAL A 181 -15.31 11.88 13.73
CA VAL A 181 -13.90 11.58 13.36
C VAL A 181 -13.00 11.44 14.58
N SER A 182 -13.19 12.29 15.60
CA SER A 182 -12.39 12.19 16.84
C SER A 182 -12.61 10.88 17.58
N GLU A 183 -13.84 10.37 17.62
CA GLU A 183 -14.17 9.07 18.19
C GLU A 183 -13.58 7.93 17.34
N PHE A 184 -13.80 7.99 16.04
CA PHE A 184 -13.26 7.00 15.09
C PHE A 184 -11.74 6.85 15.21
N LEU A 185 -11.01 7.97 15.13
CA LEU A 185 -9.55 7.96 15.28
C LEU A 185 -9.10 7.45 16.65
N ASN A 186 -9.87 7.74 17.69
CA ASN A 186 -9.59 7.25 19.04
C ASN A 186 -9.78 5.73 19.17
N LYS A 187 -10.63 5.12 18.34
CA LYS A 187 -10.80 3.66 18.25
C LYS A 187 -9.74 2.98 17.38
N VAL A 188 -9.26 3.67 16.35
CA VAL A 188 -8.24 3.15 15.41
C VAL A 188 -6.84 3.21 16.01
N TYR A 189 -6.44 4.33 16.62
CA TYR A 189 -5.11 4.50 17.17
C TYR A 189 -4.97 3.93 18.58
N ALA A 190 -3.81 3.36 18.89
CA ALA A 190 -3.48 2.84 20.22
C ALA A 190 -3.41 3.95 21.29
N ASN A 191 -2.92 5.12 20.92
CA ASN A 191 -2.88 6.31 21.79
C ASN A 191 -4.14 7.19 21.64
N ALA A 192 -4.31 8.13 22.58
CA ALA A 192 -5.55 8.92 22.69
C ALA A 192 -5.66 9.98 21.58
N PHE A 193 -6.79 10.01 20.86
CA PHE A 193 -7.09 10.98 19.79
C PHE A 193 -8.33 11.84 20.07
N ALA A 194 -9.21 11.43 20.97
CA ALA A 194 -10.49 12.12 21.23
C ALA A 194 -10.37 13.62 21.55
N LYS A 195 -9.23 14.07 22.10
CA LYS A 195 -9.01 15.45 22.57
C LYS A 195 -7.81 16.12 21.89
N VAL A 196 -7.54 15.83 20.64
CA VAL A 196 -6.54 16.59 19.86
C VAL A 196 -7.11 17.97 19.60
N PRO A 197 -6.46 19.06 20.03
CA PRO A 197 -6.96 20.42 19.77
C PRO A 197 -6.93 20.76 18.28
N VAL A 198 -7.82 21.62 17.83
CA VAL A 198 -7.75 22.22 16.48
C VAL A 198 -6.42 22.96 16.32
N GLY A 199 -5.82 22.87 15.15
CA GLY A 199 -4.50 23.42 14.84
C GLY A 199 -3.33 22.63 15.43
N LYS A 200 -3.57 21.39 15.92
CA LYS A 200 -2.53 20.52 16.46
C LYS A 200 -2.44 19.19 15.73
N THR A 201 -1.22 18.71 15.64
CA THR A 201 -0.86 17.38 15.13
C THR A 201 -0.58 16.45 16.29
N ARG A 202 -0.89 15.17 16.11
CA ARG A 202 -0.52 14.11 17.04
C ARG A 202 0.11 12.95 16.26
N TYR A 203 1.23 12.46 16.75
CA TYR A 203 1.80 11.20 16.28
C TYR A 203 0.94 10.05 16.80
N GLY A 204 0.56 9.13 15.93
CA GLY A 204 -0.32 8.00 16.20
C GLY A 204 0.37 6.68 15.90
N LEU A 205 0.08 5.68 16.73
CA LEU A 205 0.50 4.29 16.54
C LEU A 205 -0.73 3.44 16.24
N MET A 206 -0.74 2.81 15.08
CA MET A 206 -1.82 1.95 14.61
C MET A 206 -1.42 0.49 14.76
N LEU A 207 -2.28 -0.32 15.37
CA LEU A 207 -2.05 -1.74 15.56
C LEU A 207 -3.00 -2.56 14.68
N ARG A 208 -2.56 -3.75 14.32
CA ARG A 208 -3.43 -4.81 13.83
C ARG A 208 -4.19 -5.42 15.01
N GLU A 209 -5.22 -6.21 14.74
CA GLU A 209 -6.00 -6.91 15.76
C GLU A 209 -5.14 -7.81 16.67
N ASP A 210 -4.05 -8.37 16.14
CA ASP A 210 -3.12 -9.23 16.88
C ASP A 210 -2.16 -8.44 17.81
N GLY A 211 -2.23 -7.12 17.84
CA GLY A 211 -1.41 -6.25 18.67
C GLY A 211 -0.05 -5.88 18.07
N ILE A 212 0.24 -6.31 16.85
CA ILE A 212 1.45 -5.95 16.12
C ILE A 212 1.25 -4.57 15.47
N VAL A 213 2.32 -3.77 15.41
CA VAL A 213 2.27 -2.46 14.77
C VAL A 213 1.99 -2.60 13.28
N MET A 214 0.95 -1.93 12.82
CA MET A 214 0.56 -1.88 11.41
C MET A 214 1.23 -0.73 10.68
N ASP A 215 1.14 0.46 11.26
CA ASP A 215 1.71 1.70 10.71
C ASP A 215 1.82 2.76 11.81
N ASP A 216 2.59 3.79 11.53
CA ASP A 216 2.66 5.00 12.31
C ASP A 216 2.47 6.23 11.42
N GLY A 217 2.28 7.37 12.04
CA GLY A 217 2.15 8.61 11.28
C GLY A 217 1.66 9.75 12.14
N THR A 218 1.51 10.90 11.49
CA THR A 218 0.96 12.09 12.13
C THR A 218 -0.45 12.35 11.64
N THR A 219 -1.31 12.78 12.55
CA THR A 219 -2.67 13.20 12.22
C THR A 219 -2.93 14.58 12.82
N ALA A 220 -3.22 15.53 11.96
CA ALA A 220 -3.51 16.92 12.31
C ALA A 220 -5.00 17.19 12.34
N ARG A 221 -5.49 17.87 13.36
CA ARG A 221 -6.86 18.40 13.40
C ARG A 221 -6.87 19.80 12.79
N MET A 222 -7.35 19.90 11.55
CA MET A 222 -7.37 21.15 10.79
C MET A 222 -8.54 22.05 11.18
N SER A 223 -9.69 21.46 11.48
CA SER A 223 -10.86 22.15 12.02
C SER A 223 -11.62 21.22 12.97
N GLU A 224 -12.76 21.63 13.48
CA GLU A 224 -13.52 20.85 14.46
C GLU A 224 -13.80 19.42 13.94
N ASN A 225 -14.24 19.31 12.69
CA ASN A 225 -14.65 18.05 12.04
C ASN A 225 -13.78 17.67 10.85
N HIS A 226 -12.53 18.16 10.76
CA HIS A 226 -11.60 17.84 9.68
C HIS A 226 -10.23 17.48 10.21
N PHE A 227 -9.76 16.28 9.85
CA PHE A 227 -8.44 15.78 10.16
C PHE A 227 -7.68 15.43 8.88
N VAL A 228 -6.37 15.60 8.91
CA VAL A 228 -5.44 15.17 7.86
C VAL A 228 -4.49 14.16 8.48
N MET A 229 -4.58 12.93 8.01
CA MET A 229 -3.73 11.82 8.44
C MET A 229 -2.61 11.59 7.42
N THR A 230 -1.39 11.36 7.91
CA THR A 230 -0.29 10.84 7.09
C THR A 230 0.03 9.40 7.48
N THR A 231 0.54 8.63 6.51
CA THR A 231 0.96 7.22 6.67
C THR A 231 2.33 7.01 6.03
N THR A 232 2.98 5.91 6.32
CA THR A 232 4.18 5.53 5.57
C THR A 232 3.84 5.32 4.08
N THR A 233 4.79 5.61 3.19
CA THR A 233 4.59 5.49 1.74
C THR A 233 4.13 4.10 1.33
N ALA A 234 4.78 3.06 1.84
CA ALA A 234 4.48 1.67 1.47
C ALA A 234 3.12 1.19 1.99
N ASN A 235 2.66 1.72 3.12
CA ASN A 235 1.42 1.31 3.77
C ASN A 235 0.19 2.17 3.42
N ALA A 236 0.33 3.21 2.60
CA ALA A 236 -0.75 4.15 2.29
C ALA A 236 -2.05 3.46 1.87
N VAL A 237 -1.98 2.47 0.98
CA VAL A 237 -3.15 1.71 0.51
C VAL A 237 -3.68 0.78 1.60
N SER A 238 -2.80 0.11 2.34
CA SER A 238 -3.19 -0.84 3.40
C SER A 238 -3.90 -0.13 4.55
N VAL A 239 -3.38 1.02 4.97
CA VAL A 239 -4.02 1.86 6.00
C VAL A 239 -5.37 2.37 5.53
N TYR A 240 -5.47 2.89 4.30
CA TYR A 240 -6.74 3.38 3.78
C TYR A 240 -7.81 2.28 3.74
N ARG A 241 -7.45 1.07 3.27
CA ARG A 241 -8.36 -0.10 3.29
C ARG A 241 -8.76 -0.51 4.70
N HIS A 242 -7.81 -0.48 5.63
CA HIS A 242 -8.09 -0.77 7.05
C HIS A 242 -9.09 0.23 7.64
N LEU A 243 -8.90 1.52 7.41
CA LEU A 243 -9.84 2.55 7.86
C LEU A 243 -11.23 2.37 7.25
N GLN A 244 -11.30 2.06 5.94
CA GLN A 244 -12.56 1.74 5.28
C GLN A 244 -13.25 0.52 5.90
N PHE A 245 -12.50 -0.55 6.18
CA PHE A 245 -13.03 -1.73 6.87
C PHE A 245 -13.54 -1.38 8.27
N CYS A 246 -12.76 -0.64 9.05
CA CYS A 246 -13.18 -0.21 10.39
C CYS A 246 -14.48 0.58 10.35
N HIS A 247 -14.61 1.53 9.42
CA HIS A 247 -15.82 2.33 9.28
C HIS A 247 -17.01 1.49 8.79
N GLN A 248 -16.86 0.79 7.67
CA GLN A 248 -17.97 0.11 7.01
C GLN A 248 -18.45 -1.16 7.72
N CYS A 249 -17.57 -1.85 8.45
CA CYS A 249 -17.88 -3.14 9.05
C CYS A 249 -17.96 -3.10 10.58
N LEU A 250 -17.11 -2.33 11.26
CA LEU A 250 -17.07 -2.30 12.72
C LEU A 250 -17.90 -1.15 13.31
N TRP A 251 -17.88 0.02 12.69
CA TRP A 251 -18.55 1.23 13.21
C TRP A 251 -19.26 2.00 12.08
N PRO A 252 -20.27 1.35 11.41
CA PRO A 252 -20.94 1.96 10.25
C PRO A 252 -21.85 3.14 10.60
N ASP A 253 -22.22 3.28 11.87
CA ASP A 253 -23.11 4.34 12.34
C ASP A 253 -22.38 5.67 12.65
N LEU A 254 -21.02 5.67 12.63
CA LEU A 254 -20.25 6.89 12.84
C LEU A 254 -20.28 7.77 11.60
N ASP A 255 -20.51 9.05 11.79
CA ASP A 255 -20.41 10.07 10.74
C ASP A 255 -18.94 10.37 10.42
N VAL A 256 -18.39 9.58 9.48
CA VAL A 256 -16.99 9.64 9.05
C VAL A 256 -16.89 9.48 7.53
N HIS A 257 -16.31 10.47 6.88
CA HIS A 257 -16.02 10.46 5.45
C HIS A 257 -14.52 10.58 5.24
N MET A 258 -13.95 9.69 4.44
CA MET A 258 -12.51 9.66 4.20
C MET A 258 -12.18 9.58 2.71
N ILE A 259 -11.16 10.31 2.31
CA ILE A 259 -10.65 10.30 0.94
C ILE A 259 -9.13 10.33 0.94
N SER A 260 -8.52 9.48 0.11
CA SER A 260 -7.09 9.57 -0.15
C SER A 260 -6.80 10.80 -1.01
N VAL A 261 -5.94 11.66 -0.50
CA VAL A 261 -5.45 12.86 -1.19
C VAL A 261 -3.94 12.79 -1.47
N THR A 262 -3.39 11.59 -1.45
CA THR A 262 -1.95 11.35 -1.65
C THR A 262 -1.42 12.01 -2.91
N GLU A 263 -2.13 11.84 -4.03
CA GLU A 263 -1.75 12.39 -5.33
C GLU A 263 -2.16 13.85 -5.53
N GLN A 264 -2.98 14.40 -4.63
CA GLN A 264 -3.49 15.77 -4.76
C GLN A 264 -2.54 16.81 -4.18
N TYR A 265 -1.61 16.38 -3.32
CA TYR A 265 -0.65 17.28 -2.65
C TYR A 265 0.79 16.83 -2.86
N ALA A 266 1.61 17.73 -3.38
CA ALA A 266 3.06 17.67 -3.23
C ALA A 266 3.41 18.10 -1.80
N GLN A 267 4.39 17.44 -1.16
CA GLN A 267 4.77 17.75 0.22
C GLN A 267 6.28 17.71 0.38
N TYR A 268 6.83 18.76 0.99
CA TYR A 268 8.25 18.91 1.21
C TYR A 268 8.55 19.10 2.70
N ALA A 269 9.52 18.34 3.20
CA ALA A 269 10.11 18.58 4.53
C ALA A 269 11.21 19.62 4.41
N VAL A 270 11.10 20.70 5.16
CA VAL A 270 12.10 21.77 5.28
C VAL A 270 12.68 21.66 6.68
N ALA A 271 13.92 21.19 6.82
CA ALA A 271 14.53 20.80 8.09
C ALA A 271 15.86 21.51 8.32
N GLY A 272 16.14 21.87 9.56
CA GLY A 272 17.37 22.54 9.99
C GLY A 272 17.11 23.86 10.70
N PRO A 273 18.11 24.44 11.38
CA PRO A 273 17.97 25.64 12.20
C PRO A 273 17.44 26.87 11.43
N ASN A 274 17.68 26.95 10.13
CA ASN A 274 17.18 28.05 9.29
C ASN A 274 15.87 27.72 8.56
N SER A 275 15.22 26.58 8.83
CA SER A 275 14.00 26.15 8.14
C SER A 275 12.86 27.16 8.23
N ARG A 276 12.64 27.78 9.40
CA ARG A 276 11.62 28.83 9.57
C ARG A 276 11.97 30.08 8.77
N LYS A 277 13.20 30.56 8.85
CA LYS A 277 13.65 31.75 8.10
C LYS A 277 13.49 31.59 6.60
N LEU A 278 13.74 30.37 6.08
CA LEU A 278 13.48 30.07 4.68
C LEU A 278 11.98 30.13 4.38
N LEU A 279 11.13 29.52 5.20
CA LEU A 279 9.69 29.55 4.99
C LEU A 279 9.08 30.96 5.11
N GLU A 280 9.58 31.81 6.01
CA GLU A 280 9.17 33.20 6.16
C GLU A 280 9.34 34.04 4.88
N LYS A 281 10.21 33.60 3.95
CA LYS A 281 10.39 34.26 2.64
C LYS A 281 9.32 33.95 1.62
N ILE A 282 8.62 32.83 1.78
CA ILE A 282 7.62 32.36 0.81
C ILE A 282 6.20 32.35 1.39
N VAL A 283 6.07 32.31 2.69
CA VAL A 283 4.78 32.41 3.38
C VAL A 283 4.27 33.85 3.28
N ASP A 284 2.98 33.99 2.97
CA ASP A 284 2.40 35.31 2.83
C ASP A 284 2.31 36.04 4.20
N PRO A 285 2.48 37.37 4.24
CA PRO A 285 2.62 38.14 5.49
C PRO A 285 1.43 37.99 6.47
N GLU A 286 0.26 37.62 6.00
CA GLU A 286 -0.93 37.38 6.81
C GLU A 286 -0.83 36.12 7.65
N CYS A 287 0.08 35.23 7.33
CA CYS A 287 0.28 33.93 8.01
C CYS A 287 1.47 34.02 8.97
N ASP A 288 1.18 34.11 10.26
CA ASP A 288 2.22 34.10 11.31
C ASP A 288 2.70 32.67 11.59
N ILE A 289 3.94 32.37 11.24
CA ILE A 289 4.61 31.11 11.52
C ILE A 289 5.68 31.23 12.62
N SER A 290 5.61 32.27 13.45
CA SER A 290 6.47 32.46 14.62
C SER A 290 6.38 31.27 15.59
N ASN A 291 7.24 31.23 16.58
CA ASN A 291 7.25 30.15 17.57
C ASN A 291 6.00 30.19 18.46
N GLU A 292 5.47 31.37 18.68
CA GLU A 292 4.29 31.67 19.49
C GLU A 292 3.01 31.28 18.77
N ALA A 293 2.87 31.70 17.51
CA ALA A 293 1.68 31.43 16.71
C ALA A 293 1.66 30.00 16.15
N PHE A 294 2.83 29.48 15.78
CA PHE A 294 2.96 28.14 15.18
C PHE A 294 3.97 27.26 15.97
N PRO A 295 3.63 26.89 17.23
CA PRO A 295 4.50 26.10 18.10
C PRO A 295 4.69 24.66 17.60
N TYR A 296 5.61 23.91 18.23
CA TYR A 296 5.84 22.49 17.89
C TYR A 296 4.52 21.70 17.90
N MET A 297 4.35 20.81 16.92
CA MET A 297 3.14 20.05 16.60
C MET A 297 1.96 20.94 16.17
N ALA A 298 2.18 22.19 15.76
CA ALA A 298 1.13 22.97 15.11
C ALA A 298 0.86 22.50 13.68
N ALA A 299 -0.37 22.69 13.24
CA ALA A 299 -0.81 22.45 11.87
C ALA A 299 -1.85 23.50 11.47
N GLY A 300 -1.84 23.90 10.21
CA GLY A 300 -2.82 24.88 9.72
C GLY A 300 -2.78 25.04 8.21
N GLU A 301 -3.83 25.67 7.71
CA GLU A 301 -3.86 26.18 6.34
C GLU A 301 -3.20 27.54 6.31
N ILE A 302 -2.36 27.78 5.33
CA ILE A 302 -1.64 29.02 5.09
C ILE A 302 -1.72 29.38 3.61
N THR A 303 -1.24 30.56 3.26
CA THR A 303 -0.97 30.92 1.87
C THR A 303 0.52 31.19 1.67
N VAL A 304 1.00 30.94 0.47
CA VAL A 304 2.38 31.11 0.06
C VAL A 304 2.45 31.74 -1.33
N CYS A 305 3.54 32.43 -1.62
CA CYS A 305 3.85 32.96 -2.95
C CYS A 305 2.72 33.82 -3.55
N GLY A 306 2.09 34.69 -2.75
CA GLY A 306 1.05 35.61 -3.20
C GLY A 306 -0.33 34.95 -3.35
N GLY A 307 -0.75 34.15 -2.39
CA GLY A 307 -2.12 33.63 -2.28
C GLY A 307 -2.33 32.16 -2.65
N THR A 308 -1.26 31.40 -2.90
CA THR A 308 -1.40 29.96 -3.16
C THR A 308 -1.66 29.22 -1.85
N ALA A 309 -2.82 28.54 -1.75
CA ALA A 309 -3.19 27.77 -0.57
C ALA A 309 -2.23 26.59 -0.33
N ALA A 310 -1.79 26.44 0.90
CA ALA A 310 -0.92 25.36 1.37
C ALA A 310 -1.34 24.88 2.76
N ARG A 311 -0.92 23.68 3.12
CA ARG A 311 -1.01 23.16 4.49
C ARG A 311 0.38 23.14 5.09
N LEU A 312 0.54 23.63 6.30
CA LEU A 312 1.80 23.63 7.02
C LEU A 312 1.68 22.81 8.30
N PHE A 313 2.68 21.96 8.54
CA PHE A 313 2.78 21.12 9.72
C PHE A 313 4.15 21.35 10.36
N ARG A 314 4.19 21.74 11.64
CA ARG A 314 5.45 21.85 12.38
C ARG A 314 5.80 20.52 13.05
N ILE A 315 6.30 19.61 12.26
CA ILE A 315 6.69 18.26 12.65
C ILE A 315 8.10 17.98 12.16
N SER A 316 8.77 17.01 12.77
CA SER A 316 10.16 16.68 12.42
C SER A 316 10.37 15.18 12.47
N PHE A 317 10.70 14.58 11.34
CA PHE A 317 11.18 13.20 11.27
C PHE A 317 12.71 13.13 11.39
N SER A 318 13.42 14.15 10.90
CA SER A 318 14.89 14.26 10.99
C SER A 318 15.42 14.54 12.41
N GLY A 319 14.56 15.02 13.30
CA GLY A 319 14.96 15.48 14.64
C GLY A 319 15.40 16.94 14.72
N GLU A 320 15.55 17.62 13.58
CA GLU A 320 15.87 19.03 13.49
C GLU A 320 14.62 19.92 13.70
N LEU A 321 14.80 21.25 13.82
CA LEU A 321 13.69 22.16 13.63
C LEU A 321 13.17 21.95 12.20
N ALA A 322 11.92 21.51 12.06
CA ALA A 322 11.41 21.15 10.75
C ALA A 322 9.92 21.47 10.58
N TYR A 323 9.57 21.63 9.33
CA TYR A 323 8.21 21.81 8.85
C TYR A 323 7.98 20.89 7.65
N GLU A 324 6.74 20.47 7.49
CA GLU A 324 6.29 19.87 6.24
C GLU A 324 5.25 20.82 5.62
N ILE A 325 5.50 21.23 4.37
CA ILE A 325 4.61 22.08 3.59
C ILE A 325 3.98 21.28 2.47
N ALA A 326 2.65 21.24 2.41
CA ALA A 326 1.90 20.56 1.37
C ALA A 326 1.14 21.57 0.51
N ILE A 327 1.29 21.43 -0.83
CA ILE A 327 0.68 22.31 -1.82
C ILE A 327 -0.05 21.47 -2.87
N PRO A 328 -1.09 21.96 -3.55
CA PRO A 328 -1.68 21.22 -4.67
C PRO A 328 -0.64 20.73 -5.67
N THR A 329 -0.70 19.46 -6.04
CA THR A 329 0.31 18.73 -6.84
C THR A 329 0.79 19.50 -8.07
N ARG A 330 -0.10 20.22 -8.77
CA ARG A 330 0.23 21.01 -9.96
C ARG A 330 1.28 22.10 -9.73
N TYR A 331 1.49 22.51 -8.49
CA TYR A 331 2.48 23.53 -8.11
C TYR A 331 3.73 22.91 -7.48
N GLY A 332 3.82 21.57 -7.38
CA GLY A 332 4.90 20.92 -6.65
C GLY A 332 6.28 21.22 -7.20
N ASP A 333 6.51 21.07 -8.51
CA ASP A 333 7.81 21.42 -9.12
C ASP A 333 8.18 22.90 -8.89
N SER A 334 7.22 23.81 -9.06
CA SER A 334 7.42 25.23 -8.83
C SER A 334 7.77 25.54 -7.37
N LEU A 335 7.08 24.91 -6.41
CA LEU A 335 7.39 25.12 -4.99
C LEU A 335 8.79 24.62 -4.64
N MET A 336 9.22 23.48 -5.18
CA MET A 336 10.58 22.98 -4.95
C MET A 336 11.63 24.00 -5.42
N ARG A 337 11.44 24.55 -6.62
CA ARG A 337 12.34 25.58 -7.18
C ARG A 337 12.35 26.85 -6.32
N VAL A 338 11.19 27.33 -5.93
CA VAL A 338 11.07 28.53 -5.07
C VAL A 338 11.70 28.31 -3.69
N LEU A 339 11.53 27.12 -3.09
CA LEU A 339 12.17 26.78 -1.82
C LEU A 339 13.71 26.78 -1.94
N MET A 340 14.25 26.23 -3.03
CA MET A 340 15.67 26.22 -3.27
C MET A 340 16.22 27.63 -3.50
N GLU A 341 15.55 28.46 -4.31
CA GLU A 341 15.91 29.86 -4.55
C GLU A 341 15.86 30.69 -3.26
N ALA A 342 14.75 30.62 -2.51
CA ALA A 342 14.59 31.33 -1.25
C ALA A 342 15.61 30.92 -0.18
N GLY A 343 16.14 29.70 -0.29
CA GLY A 343 17.12 29.14 0.64
C GLY A 343 18.57 29.39 0.28
N GLU A 344 18.90 30.01 -0.87
CA GLU A 344 20.28 30.19 -1.35
C GLU A 344 21.16 30.91 -0.31
N GLU A 345 20.68 31.98 0.30
CA GLU A 345 21.42 32.71 1.33
C GLU A 345 21.73 31.87 2.58
N PHE A 346 20.98 30.79 2.82
CA PHE A 346 21.20 29.85 3.91
C PHE A 346 22.02 28.64 3.47
N ASN A 347 22.56 28.62 2.23
CA ASN A 347 23.18 27.46 1.61
C ASN A 347 22.27 26.21 1.71
N VAL A 348 21.02 26.35 1.32
CA VAL A 348 20.05 25.25 1.32
C VAL A 348 20.57 24.08 0.47
N ILE A 349 20.25 22.86 0.90
CA ILE A 349 20.62 21.65 0.17
C ILE A 349 19.39 20.76 -0.03
N PRO A 350 19.21 20.12 -1.19
CA PRO A 350 18.32 18.99 -1.28
C PRO A 350 18.95 17.80 -0.57
N TYR A 351 18.14 16.99 0.13
CA TYR A 351 18.62 15.75 0.71
C TYR A 351 17.66 14.58 0.39
N GLY A 352 18.26 13.42 0.20
CA GLY A 352 17.54 12.21 -0.19
C GLY A 352 17.13 11.34 0.98
N THR A 353 16.55 10.16 0.62
CA THR A 353 16.06 9.18 1.61
C THR A 353 17.16 8.59 2.47
N GLU A 354 18.41 8.49 1.97
CA GLU A 354 19.54 7.99 2.76
C GLU A 354 19.91 8.95 3.88
N ALA A 355 20.04 10.24 3.58
CA ALA A 355 20.30 11.26 4.59
C ALA A 355 19.15 11.36 5.60
N LEU A 356 17.89 11.30 5.12
CA LEU A 356 16.73 11.21 5.99
C LEU A 356 16.80 9.99 6.90
N GLY A 357 17.21 8.84 6.36
CA GLY A 357 17.40 7.58 7.09
C GLY A 357 18.44 7.70 8.22
N VAL A 358 19.58 8.35 7.97
CA VAL A 358 20.60 8.62 8.99
C VAL A 358 20.02 9.50 10.11
N MET A 359 19.43 10.63 9.76
CA MET A 359 18.91 11.61 10.72
C MET A 359 17.80 11.02 11.61
N ARG A 360 16.86 10.28 11.04
CA ARG A 360 15.76 9.65 11.80
C ARG A 360 16.26 8.58 12.77
N ILE A 361 17.27 7.78 12.37
CA ILE A 361 17.89 6.76 13.24
C ILE A 361 18.54 7.43 14.45
N GLU A 362 19.29 8.49 14.23
CA GLU A 362 19.94 9.24 15.33
C GLU A 362 18.91 9.91 16.25
N LYS A 363 17.75 10.28 15.73
CA LYS A 363 16.63 10.77 16.55
C LYS A 363 15.88 9.65 17.26
N GLY A 364 15.93 8.42 16.77
CA GLY A 364 15.20 7.27 17.29
C GLY A 364 13.76 7.15 16.76
N HIS A 365 13.49 7.66 15.55
CA HIS A 365 12.19 7.49 14.90
C HIS A 365 12.15 6.17 14.12
N ALA A 366 11.05 5.41 14.29
CA ALA A 366 10.77 4.20 13.53
C ALA A 366 10.49 4.51 12.05
N ALA A 367 10.78 3.56 11.18
CA ALA A 367 10.45 3.61 9.76
C ALA A 367 10.13 2.20 9.24
N GLY A 368 9.97 2.04 7.92
CA GLY A 368 9.59 0.78 7.30
C GLY A 368 10.34 -0.47 7.76
N PRO A 369 11.68 -0.47 7.92
CA PRO A 369 12.41 -1.65 8.41
C PRO A 369 12.00 -2.10 9.81
N GLU A 370 11.66 -1.17 10.69
CA GLU A 370 11.20 -1.46 12.05
C GLU A 370 9.71 -1.86 12.07
N LEU A 371 8.93 -1.40 11.08
CA LEU A 371 7.50 -1.71 10.92
C LEU A 371 7.29 -2.91 9.98
N ASN A 372 7.94 -4.01 10.29
CA ASN A 372 8.05 -5.19 9.41
C ASN A 372 6.91 -6.21 9.56
N GLY A 373 5.87 -5.89 10.34
CA GLY A 373 4.73 -6.78 10.58
C GLY A 373 4.95 -7.83 11.68
N GLN A 374 6.07 -7.76 12.40
CA GLN A 374 6.40 -8.64 13.52
C GLN A 374 6.70 -7.86 14.81
N THR A 375 6.79 -6.54 14.72
CA THR A 375 7.23 -5.65 15.80
C THR A 375 6.04 -5.15 16.61
N SER A 376 6.10 -5.30 17.93
CA SER A 376 5.13 -4.72 18.87
C SER A 376 5.49 -3.28 19.24
N ALA A 377 4.57 -2.54 19.85
CA ALA A 377 4.86 -1.22 20.40
C ALA A 377 5.98 -1.23 21.45
N TYR A 378 6.10 -2.32 22.19
CA TYR A 378 7.15 -2.46 23.23
C TYR A 378 8.52 -2.69 22.61
N ASP A 379 8.62 -3.46 21.53
CA ASP A 379 9.87 -3.65 20.76
C ASP A 379 10.40 -2.32 20.22
N LEU A 380 9.49 -1.38 19.87
CA LEU A 380 9.84 -0.03 19.43
C LEU A 380 10.15 0.95 20.57
N GLY A 381 10.07 0.52 21.83
CA GLY A 381 10.17 1.42 22.98
C GLY A 381 8.95 2.35 23.14
N MET A 382 7.86 2.08 22.42
CA MET A 382 6.65 2.90 22.39
C MET A 382 5.51 2.33 23.25
N GLY A 383 5.78 1.39 24.15
CA GLY A 383 4.79 0.80 25.06
C GLY A 383 3.98 1.84 25.85
N GLY A 384 4.61 2.96 26.20
CA GLY A 384 3.93 4.08 26.88
C GLY A 384 2.85 4.79 26.05
N MET A 385 2.78 4.54 24.73
CA MET A 385 1.71 5.07 23.86
C MET A 385 0.44 4.22 23.92
N ILE A 386 0.53 2.97 24.37
CA ILE A 386 -0.61 2.06 24.50
C ILE A 386 -1.53 2.58 25.60
N SER A 387 -2.71 3.02 25.25
CA SER A 387 -3.67 3.55 26.22
C SER A 387 -4.33 2.42 27.01
N GLY A 388 -4.18 2.41 28.33
CA GLY A 388 -4.94 1.52 29.22
C GLY A 388 -6.36 2.02 29.58
N LYS A 389 -6.81 3.13 28.98
CA LYS A 389 -8.06 3.85 29.38
C LYS A 389 -9.13 3.84 28.31
N LYS A 390 -8.92 3.20 27.21
CA LYS A 390 -9.87 3.13 26.08
C LYS A 390 -9.73 1.80 25.35
N ASP A 391 -10.78 1.41 24.64
CA ASP A 391 -10.75 0.32 23.68
C ASP A 391 -10.28 0.82 22.31
N PHE A 392 -9.52 0.00 21.59
CA PHE A 392 -9.01 0.29 20.26
C PHE A 392 -8.59 -0.99 19.53
N ILE A 393 -8.41 -0.94 18.24
CA ILE A 393 -7.94 -2.09 17.45
C ILE A 393 -6.59 -2.61 17.98
N GLY A 394 -6.54 -3.90 18.28
CA GLY A 394 -5.34 -4.56 18.80
C GLY A 394 -5.16 -4.49 20.31
N TYR A 395 -6.06 -3.85 21.07
CA TYR A 395 -5.93 -3.75 22.53
C TYR A 395 -5.88 -5.12 23.20
N THR A 396 -6.90 -5.96 23.00
CA THR A 396 -7.05 -7.23 23.70
C THR A 396 -5.90 -8.20 23.43
N LEU A 397 -5.53 -8.40 22.17
CA LEU A 397 -4.45 -9.32 21.81
C LEU A 397 -3.07 -8.71 22.06
N GLY A 398 -2.94 -7.38 22.06
CA GLY A 398 -1.73 -6.66 22.44
C GLY A 398 -1.36 -6.81 23.93
N LEU A 399 -2.30 -7.24 24.78
CA LEU A 399 -2.05 -7.51 26.21
C LEU A 399 -1.34 -8.84 26.46
N ARG A 400 -1.09 -9.67 25.44
CA ARG A 400 -0.32 -10.91 25.58
C ARG A 400 1.07 -10.61 26.13
N LYS A 401 1.50 -11.38 27.14
CA LYS A 401 2.79 -11.16 27.83
C LYS A 401 3.98 -11.15 26.89
N GLU A 402 3.93 -11.99 25.85
CA GLU A 402 4.98 -12.10 24.83
C GLU A 402 5.13 -10.82 24.00
N LEU A 403 4.05 -10.07 23.77
CA LEU A 403 4.09 -8.80 23.03
C LEU A 403 4.47 -7.60 23.90
N GLN A 404 4.39 -7.73 25.22
CA GLN A 404 4.76 -6.66 26.17
C GLN A 404 6.24 -6.66 26.55
N ARG A 405 6.99 -7.63 26.06
CA ARG A 405 8.43 -7.73 26.28
C ARG A 405 9.16 -6.89 25.23
N GLY A 406 10.07 -6.02 25.68
CA GLY A 406 10.93 -5.22 24.80
C GLY A 406 12.30 -5.84 24.54
N ASP A 407 12.45 -7.14 24.78
CA ASP A 407 13.70 -7.91 24.64
C ASP A 407 13.60 -9.03 23.58
N ARG A 408 12.72 -8.86 22.62
CA ARG A 408 12.42 -9.83 21.55
C ARG A 408 13.33 -9.65 20.35
#